data_e64da965d5f4d368404ca9a291e676d2
#
_entry.id   e64da965d5f4d368404ca9a291e676d2
#
_cell.length_a   1.000
_cell.length_b   1.000
_cell.length_c   1.000
_cell.angle_alpha   90.00
_cell.angle_beta   90.00
_cell.angle_gamma   90.00
#
_symmetry.space_group_name_H-M   'P 1'
#
loop_
_entity.id
_entity.type
_entity.pdbx_description
1 polymer ?
#
loop_
_entity_poly.entity_id
_entity_poly.type
_entity_poly.pdbx_seq_one_letter_code
_entity_poly.pdbx_strand_id
1 'polypeptide(L)'
;RGLTLRHYGTTISTVNYDTPDLLQNKYTSSGISYSWIAFLANGRLQINHEPICFYKKHNISCCFCGLPEKETHFELQDIYEVINTYIEHCDFNSFFIGGASNVYTNGWKTIIDIAAYISAHSKKPIYLMAPPPHEKGILHQLKQSGITEISFNIEMFDRKIAKELMPGKGKIPLDLYYSMLEESTLLWGKTGKVRSMIIVGLESTKSLLEGIEHIAQMGVQPILSPFGPRQDTELRNMVPFSSEKLLELFK
;
A
#
# COMPACT_ATOMS: atom_id res chain seq x y z
N ARG A 1 -0.82 26.88 6.82
CA ARG A 1 -0.54 27.25 8.23
C ARG A 1 0.38 26.18 8.81
N GLY A 2 1.61 26.55 9.22
CA GLY A 2 2.54 25.62 9.85
C GLY A 2 2.11 25.28 11.28
N LEU A 3 2.20 23.99 11.63
CA LEU A 3 2.08 23.51 13.00
C LEU A 3 3.49 23.42 13.61
N THR A 4 3.60 23.71 14.90
CA THR A 4 4.87 23.59 15.62
C THR A 4 4.86 22.33 16.48
N LEU A 5 5.80 21.41 16.21
CA LEU A 5 6.03 20.24 17.06
C LEU A 5 6.85 20.67 18.28
N ARG A 6 6.34 20.41 19.49
CA ARG A 6 7.00 20.74 20.77
C ARG A 6 7.19 19.50 21.62
N HIS A 7 8.31 19.45 22.34
CA HIS A 7 8.59 18.46 23.36
C HIS A 7 9.01 19.19 24.64
N TYR A 8 8.30 18.99 25.74
CA TYR A 8 8.48 19.72 27.01
C TYR A 8 8.63 21.25 26.84
N GLY A 9 7.77 21.85 26.01
CA GLY A 9 7.78 23.28 25.75
C GLY A 9 8.82 23.79 24.72
N THR A 10 9.80 22.96 24.37
CA THR A 10 10.82 23.29 23.35
C THR A 10 10.31 22.95 21.96
N THR A 11 10.43 23.88 21.02
CA THR A 11 10.11 23.64 19.61
C THR A 11 11.16 22.73 19.00
N ILE A 12 10.71 21.55 18.49
CA ILE A 12 11.58 20.58 17.80
C ILE A 12 11.61 20.89 16.30
N SER A 13 10.43 21.16 15.71
CA SER A 13 10.32 21.39 14.28
C SER A 13 9.03 22.12 13.94
N THR A 14 8.98 22.67 12.75
CA THR A 14 7.72 23.15 12.14
C THR A 14 7.30 22.10 11.13
N VAL A 15 6.04 21.64 11.21
CA VAL A 15 5.45 20.70 10.27
C VAL A 15 4.41 21.43 9.43
N ASN A 16 4.44 21.16 8.13
CA ASN A 16 3.40 21.64 7.24
C ASN A 16 2.19 20.71 7.33
N TYR A 17 1.02 21.32 7.32
CA TYR A 17 -0.24 20.59 7.24
C TYR A 17 -0.58 20.39 5.76
N ASP A 18 -0.89 19.17 5.36
CA ASP A 18 -1.40 18.91 4.01
C ASP A 18 -2.71 19.68 3.80
N THR A 19 -2.86 20.29 2.63
CA THR A 19 -4.11 20.94 2.25
C THR A 19 -5.22 19.89 2.23
N PRO A 20 -6.40 20.18 2.82
CA PRO A 20 -7.53 19.26 2.75
C PRO A 20 -7.86 18.93 1.29
N ASP A 21 -8.13 17.67 1.02
CA ASP A 21 -8.58 17.23 -0.29
C ASP A 21 -10.02 17.75 -0.53
N LEU A 22 -10.13 18.82 -1.30
CA LEU A 22 -11.41 19.47 -1.58
C LEU A 22 -12.28 18.67 -2.54
N LEU A 23 -11.72 17.69 -3.26
CA LEU A 23 -12.44 16.88 -4.23
C LEU A 23 -13.12 15.64 -3.61
N GLN A 24 -12.70 15.22 -2.42
CA GLN A 24 -13.24 14.01 -1.76
C GLN A 24 -14.75 14.04 -1.50
N ASN A 25 -15.38 15.23 -1.49
CA ASN A 25 -16.81 15.40 -1.30
C ASN A 25 -17.60 15.46 -2.64
N LYS A 26 -16.93 15.30 -3.78
CA LYS A 26 -17.59 15.19 -5.09
C LYS A 26 -18.07 13.77 -5.35
N TYR A 27 -18.93 13.66 -6.36
CA TYR A 27 -19.49 12.41 -6.84
C TYR A 27 -19.21 12.26 -8.33
N THR A 28 -19.03 11.02 -8.79
CA THR A 28 -18.95 10.70 -10.21
C THR A 28 -20.30 10.91 -10.89
N SER A 29 -20.30 10.89 -12.22
CA SER A 29 -21.54 10.94 -13.02
C SER A 29 -22.51 9.79 -12.72
N SER A 30 -22.02 8.66 -12.24
CA SER A 30 -22.80 7.51 -11.75
C SER A 30 -23.24 7.63 -10.28
N GLY A 31 -22.85 8.70 -9.56
CA GLY A 31 -23.24 8.97 -8.18
C GLY A 31 -22.32 8.34 -7.13
N ILE A 32 -21.12 7.88 -7.50
CA ILE A 32 -20.13 7.32 -6.57
C ILE A 32 -19.31 8.46 -5.95
N SER A 33 -19.16 8.47 -4.62
CA SER A 33 -18.31 9.46 -3.95
C SER A 33 -16.84 9.29 -4.36
N TYR A 34 -16.17 10.40 -4.68
CA TYR A 34 -14.74 10.41 -5.03
C TYR A 34 -13.86 9.80 -3.93
N SER A 35 -14.19 10.07 -2.67
CA SER A 35 -13.45 9.53 -1.52
C SER A 35 -13.39 7.99 -1.43
N TRP A 36 -14.24 7.30 -2.19
CA TRP A 36 -14.23 5.85 -2.29
C TRP A 36 -13.21 5.35 -3.31
N ILE A 37 -12.99 6.14 -4.34
CA ILE A 37 -12.15 5.80 -5.49
C ILE A 37 -10.75 6.36 -5.29
N ALA A 38 -10.61 7.64 -4.91
CA ALA A 38 -9.31 8.25 -4.72
C ALA A 38 -9.32 9.38 -3.69
N PHE A 39 -8.15 9.68 -3.15
CA PHE A 39 -7.92 10.81 -2.24
C PHE A 39 -6.45 11.24 -2.25
N LEU A 40 -6.21 12.51 -1.93
CA LEU A 40 -4.85 13.04 -1.79
C LEU A 40 -4.31 12.80 -0.38
N ALA A 41 -3.13 12.19 -0.30
CA ALA A 41 -2.39 12.07 0.95
C ALA A 41 -0.88 12.05 0.69
N ASN A 42 -0.12 12.77 1.51
CA ASN A 42 1.35 12.83 1.43
C ASN A 42 1.88 13.17 0.03
N GLY A 43 1.23 14.10 -0.66
CA GLY A 43 1.58 14.53 -2.01
C GLY A 43 1.34 13.48 -3.10
N ARG A 44 0.52 12.45 -2.83
CA ARG A 44 0.16 11.38 -3.78
C ARG A 44 -1.34 11.31 -3.98
N LEU A 45 -1.77 11.08 -5.21
CA LEU A 45 -3.13 10.65 -5.48
C LEU A 45 -3.22 9.14 -5.25
N GLN A 46 -3.87 8.76 -4.16
CA GLN A 46 -4.11 7.35 -3.81
C GLN A 46 -5.39 6.86 -4.47
N ILE A 47 -5.29 5.79 -5.23
CA ILE A 47 -6.38 5.21 -6.02
C ILE A 47 -6.69 3.82 -5.49
N ASN A 48 -7.93 3.61 -5.07
CA ASN A 48 -8.46 2.30 -4.74
C ASN A 48 -8.94 1.64 -6.05
N HIS A 49 -8.29 0.57 -6.46
CA HIS A 49 -8.66 -0.18 -7.66
C HIS A 49 -9.80 -1.17 -7.42
N GLU A 50 -10.13 -1.43 -6.15
CA GLU A 50 -11.19 -2.34 -5.73
C GLU A 50 -11.97 -1.76 -4.55
N PRO A 51 -13.32 -1.82 -4.58
CA PRO A 51 -14.14 -1.28 -3.50
C PRO A 51 -14.06 -2.08 -2.20
N ILE A 52 -13.89 -3.41 -2.31
CA ILE A 52 -13.90 -4.33 -1.17
C ILE A 52 -12.71 -5.27 -1.26
N CYS A 53 -11.99 -5.42 -0.15
CA CYS A 53 -10.91 -6.41 -0.05
C CYS A 53 -11.47 -7.83 -0.13
N PHE A 54 -10.92 -8.65 -1.05
CA PHE A 54 -11.27 -10.07 -1.20
C PHE A 54 -11.22 -10.82 0.15
N TYR A 55 -10.17 -10.60 0.94
CA TYR A 55 -10.01 -11.28 2.23
C TYR A 55 -11.08 -10.87 3.24
N LYS A 56 -11.53 -9.61 3.25
CA LYS A 56 -12.65 -9.16 4.09
C LYS A 56 -13.98 -9.79 3.67
N LYS A 57 -14.26 -9.78 2.37
CA LYS A 57 -15.47 -10.39 1.81
C LYS A 57 -15.62 -11.88 2.18
N HIS A 58 -14.50 -12.58 2.41
CA HIS A 58 -14.47 -13.99 2.74
C HIS A 58 -14.21 -14.30 4.24
N ASN A 59 -14.29 -13.29 5.13
CA ASN A 59 -14.03 -13.41 6.56
C ASN A 59 -12.64 -13.99 6.90
N ILE A 60 -11.62 -13.67 6.12
CA ILE A 60 -10.22 -14.06 6.31
C ILE A 60 -9.29 -12.83 6.23
N SER A 61 -9.78 -11.71 6.74
CA SER A 61 -9.06 -10.42 6.72
C SER A 61 -7.83 -10.43 7.63
N CYS A 62 -6.97 -9.43 7.44
CA CYS A 62 -5.85 -9.18 8.33
C CYS A 62 -6.35 -8.54 9.63
N CYS A 63 -5.96 -9.08 10.80
CA CYS A 63 -6.43 -8.65 12.12
C CYS A 63 -6.07 -7.21 12.48
N PHE A 64 -5.11 -6.60 11.79
CA PHE A 64 -4.66 -5.21 11.98
C PHE A 64 -5.20 -4.24 10.93
N CYS A 65 -5.97 -4.72 9.94
CA CYS A 65 -6.38 -3.91 8.80
C CYS A 65 -7.70 -3.18 9.05
N GLY A 66 -7.64 -1.85 9.16
CA GLY A 66 -8.81 -0.98 9.30
C GLY A 66 -9.38 -0.48 7.98
N LEU A 67 -9.17 -1.18 6.85
CA LEU A 67 -9.86 -0.85 5.60
C LEU A 67 -11.37 -0.99 5.83
N PRO A 68 -12.18 0.02 5.49
CA PRO A 68 -13.63 -0.06 5.67
C PRO A 68 -14.22 -1.16 4.78
N GLU A 69 -15.22 -1.85 5.30
CA GLU A 69 -16.11 -2.68 4.50
C GLU A 69 -17.11 -1.74 3.84
N LYS A 70 -17.02 -1.63 2.55
CA LYS A 70 -17.93 -0.77 1.81
C LYS A 70 -18.61 -1.60 0.74
N GLU A 71 -19.93 -1.63 0.75
CA GLU A 71 -20.76 -2.28 -0.28
C GLU A 71 -20.86 -1.47 -1.59
N THR A 72 -20.07 -0.39 -1.70
CA THR A 72 -20.13 0.47 -2.89
C THR A 72 -19.41 -0.18 -4.04
N HIS A 73 -20.10 -0.41 -5.13
CA HIS A 73 -19.53 -0.89 -6.38
C HIS A 73 -19.25 0.32 -7.28
N PHE A 74 -18.07 0.36 -7.87
CA PHE A 74 -17.69 1.35 -8.88
C PHE A 74 -16.99 0.66 -10.05
N GLU A 75 -17.13 1.25 -11.22
CA GLU A 75 -16.61 0.72 -12.47
C GLU A 75 -15.31 1.44 -12.87
N LEU A 76 -14.60 0.88 -13.82
CA LEU A 76 -13.36 1.47 -14.35
C LEU A 76 -13.57 2.89 -14.88
N GLN A 77 -14.75 3.18 -15.45
CA GLN A 77 -15.10 4.51 -15.95
C GLN A 77 -15.18 5.54 -14.82
N ASP A 78 -15.70 5.17 -13.65
CA ASP A 78 -15.72 6.05 -12.47
C ASP A 78 -14.31 6.40 -12.02
N ILE A 79 -13.40 5.41 -12.05
CA ILE A 79 -11.99 5.62 -11.71
C ILE A 79 -11.34 6.61 -12.69
N TYR A 80 -11.61 6.49 -13.98
CA TYR A 80 -11.08 7.40 -15.00
C TYR A 80 -11.60 8.83 -14.84
N GLU A 81 -12.89 8.99 -14.56
CA GLU A 81 -13.49 10.29 -14.28
C GLU A 81 -12.82 10.98 -13.10
N VAL A 82 -12.60 10.23 -12.01
CA VAL A 82 -11.95 10.74 -10.82
C VAL A 82 -10.49 11.12 -11.10
N ILE A 83 -9.71 10.26 -11.78
CA ILE A 83 -8.33 10.53 -12.14
C ILE A 83 -8.22 11.81 -12.96
N ASN A 84 -9.07 12.00 -13.98
CA ASN A 84 -9.06 13.20 -14.81
C ASN A 84 -9.32 14.46 -13.99
N THR A 85 -10.32 14.43 -13.13
CA THR A 85 -10.66 15.57 -12.28
C THR A 85 -9.50 15.95 -11.36
N TYR A 86 -8.79 14.97 -10.78
CA TYR A 86 -7.60 15.26 -9.96
C TYR A 86 -6.43 15.78 -10.78
N ILE A 87 -6.18 15.25 -11.98
CA ILE A 87 -5.13 15.75 -12.88
C ILE A 87 -5.36 17.22 -13.25
N GLU A 88 -6.62 17.59 -13.52
CA GLU A 88 -7.01 18.94 -13.94
C GLU A 88 -6.99 19.97 -12.81
N HIS A 89 -7.33 19.56 -11.58
CA HIS A 89 -7.63 20.50 -10.50
C HIS A 89 -6.69 20.44 -9.31
N CYS A 90 -5.80 19.45 -9.23
CA CYS A 90 -4.93 19.27 -8.07
C CYS A 90 -3.47 19.14 -8.46
N ASP A 91 -2.60 19.67 -7.60
CA ASP A 91 -1.17 19.40 -7.68
C ASP A 91 -0.79 18.25 -6.73
N PHE A 92 -0.05 17.27 -7.27
CA PHE A 92 0.48 16.12 -6.53
C PHE A 92 1.70 15.55 -7.27
N ASN A 93 2.53 14.77 -6.58
CA ASN A 93 3.83 14.35 -7.10
C ASN A 93 3.78 12.99 -7.84
N SER A 94 2.89 12.10 -7.44
CA SER A 94 2.81 10.74 -7.98
C SER A 94 1.44 10.12 -7.77
N PHE A 95 1.16 9.05 -8.52
CA PHE A 95 0.01 8.19 -8.29
C PHE A 95 0.41 7.00 -7.41
N PHE A 96 -0.52 6.56 -6.58
CA PHE A 96 -0.43 5.34 -5.82
C PHE A 96 -1.66 4.48 -6.11
N ILE A 97 -1.45 3.30 -6.68
CA ILE A 97 -2.51 2.30 -6.90
C ILE A 97 -2.40 1.25 -5.80
N GLY A 98 -3.46 1.09 -5.01
CA GLY A 98 -3.43 0.17 -3.87
C GLY A 98 -4.80 0.02 -3.22
N GLY A 99 -4.81 -0.28 -1.91
CA GLY A 99 -6.04 -0.43 -1.13
C GLY A 99 -6.47 -1.89 -0.99
N ALA A 100 -7.70 -2.19 -1.39
CA ALA A 100 -8.26 -3.53 -1.30
C ALA A 100 -7.56 -4.54 -2.22
N SER A 101 -7.49 -5.80 -1.80
CA SER A 101 -6.88 -6.87 -2.61
C SER A 101 -7.94 -7.67 -3.36
N ASN A 102 -7.77 -7.82 -4.67
CA ASN A 102 -8.59 -8.68 -5.53
C ASN A 102 -7.70 -9.44 -6.54
N VAL A 103 -6.80 -10.26 -6.02
CA VAL A 103 -5.79 -10.97 -6.85
C VAL A 103 -6.28 -12.28 -7.44
N TYR A 104 -7.48 -12.74 -7.06
CA TYR A 104 -8.04 -14.03 -7.51
C TYR A 104 -9.07 -13.91 -8.64
N THR A 105 -9.38 -12.70 -9.06
CA THR A 105 -10.28 -12.40 -10.19
C THR A 105 -9.56 -11.50 -11.19
N ASN A 106 -10.26 -10.80 -12.05
CA ASN A 106 -9.67 -9.88 -13.04
C ASN A 106 -8.94 -8.64 -12.46
N GLY A 107 -8.56 -8.66 -11.17
CA GLY A 107 -7.94 -7.53 -10.48
C GLY A 107 -6.64 -7.03 -11.13
N TRP A 108 -5.82 -7.93 -11.69
CA TRP A 108 -4.62 -7.53 -12.43
C TRP A 108 -4.96 -6.76 -13.70
N LYS A 109 -6.00 -7.17 -14.42
CA LYS A 109 -6.45 -6.45 -15.61
C LYS A 109 -6.90 -5.02 -15.25
N THR A 110 -7.67 -4.85 -14.19
CA THR A 110 -8.09 -3.54 -13.70
C THR A 110 -6.89 -2.64 -13.35
N ILE A 111 -5.91 -3.18 -12.63
CA ILE A 111 -4.68 -2.44 -12.27
C ILE A 111 -3.90 -2.02 -13.53
N ILE A 112 -3.74 -2.92 -14.50
CA ILE A 112 -3.04 -2.66 -15.76
C ILE A 112 -3.77 -1.58 -16.56
N ASP A 113 -5.10 -1.66 -16.65
CA ASP A 113 -5.92 -0.69 -17.38
C ASP A 113 -5.84 0.71 -16.72
N ILE A 114 -5.89 0.79 -15.38
CA ILE A 114 -5.73 2.05 -14.64
C ILE A 114 -4.32 2.64 -14.88
N ALA A 115 -3.28 1.83 -14.77
CA ALA A 115 -1.90 2.29 -14.97
C ALA A 115 -1.65 2.77 -16.40
N ALA A 116 -2.16 2.06 -17.41
CA ALA A 116 -2.09 2.45 -18.81
C ALA A 116 -2.83 3.77 -19.06
N TYR A 117 -4.03 3.92 -18.47
CA TYR A 117 -4.80 5.16 -18.54
C TYR A 117 -4.03 6.34 -17.96
N ILE A 118 -3.49 6.19 -16.74
CA ILE A 118 -2.66 7.24 -16.10
C ILE A 118 -1.48 7.60 -16.99
N SER A 119 -0.76 6.60 -17.51
CA SER A 119 0.43 6.82 -18.36
C SER A 119 0.13 7.57 -19.66
N ALA A 120 -1.09 7.41 -20.19
CA ALA A 120 -1.54 8.15 -21.37
C ALA A 120 -1.86 9.63 -21.06
N HIS A 121 -2.28 9.95 -19.83
CA HIS A 121 -2.75 11.28 -19.43
C HIS A 121 -1.78 12.05 -18.52
N SER A 122 -0.75 11.38 -17.97
CA SER A 122 0.22 12.01 -17.06
C SER A 122 1.60 11.39 -17.19
N LYS A 123 2.64 12.20 -16.89
CA LYS A 123 4.04 11.74 -16.80
C LYS A 123 4.49 11.52 -15.35
N LYS A 124 3.61 11.72 -14.38
CA LYS A 124 3.94 11.53 -12.96
C LYS A 124 4.17 10.03 -12.66
N PRO A 125 5.08 9.69 -11.74
CA PRO A 125 5.36 8.31 -11.36
C PRO A 125 4.12 7.56 -10.87
N ILE A 126 4.06 6.25 -11.13
CA ILE A 126 2.99 5.36 -10.67
C ILE A 126 3.59 4.31 -9.75
N TYR A 127 3.19 4.33 -8.48
CA TYR A 127 3.55 3.33 -7.48
C TYR A 127 2.41 2.34 -7.28
N LEU A 128 2.68 1.06 -7.45
CA LEU A 128 1.73 -0.03 -7.19
C LEU A 128 2.05 -0.73 -5.88
N MET A 129 1.03 -0.97 -5.06
CA MET A 129 1.10 -1.83 -3.88
C MET A 129 0.02 -2.92 -3.99
N ALA A 130 0.44 -4.19 -4.06
CA ALA A 130 -0.45 -5.34 -4.21
C ALA A 130 0.16 -6.59 -3.54
N PRO A 131 -0.58 -7.68 -3.33
CA PRO A 131 -0.01 -9.01 -3.13
C PRO A 131 0.76 -9.48 -4.38
N PRO A 132 1.71 -10.44 -4.26
CA PRO A 132 2.46 -10.93 -5.41
C PRO A 132 1.53 -11.68 -6.38
N PRO A 133 1.71 -11.53 -7.70
CA PRO A 133 0.95 -12.29 -8.69
C PRO A 133 1.35 -13.77 -8.68
N HIS A 134 0.38 -14.64 -8.96
CA HIS A 134 0.62 -16.07 -9.19
C HIS A 134 0.86 -16.39 -10.68
N GLU A 135 0.41 -15.51 -11.55
CA GLU A 135 0.44 -15.71 -13.00
C GLU A 135 1.74 -15.19 -13.59
N LYS A 136 2.34 -15.99 -14.47
CA LYS A 136 3.54 -15.60 -15.23
C LYS A 136 3.23 -14.43 -16.17
N GLY A 137 4.19 -13.52 -16.33
CA GLY A 137 4.11 -12.41 -17.28
C GLY A 137 3.35 -11.17 -16.78
N ILE A 138 2.66 -11.24 -15.63
CA ILE A 138 1.97 -10.07 -15.05
C ILE A 138 2.95 -8.93 -14.77
N LEU A 139 4.16 -9.22 -14.25
CA LEU A 139 5.16 -8.20 -13.97
C LEU A 139 5.56 -7.42 -15.24
N HIS A 140 5.70 -8.09 -16.37
CA HIS A 140 5.99 -7.44 -17.65
C HIS A 140 4.84 -6.55 -18.11
N GLN A 141 3.59 -7.01 -17.98
CA GLN A 141 2.41 -6.22 -18.32
C GLN A 141 2.30 -4.98 -17.44
N LEU A 142 2.53 -5.12 -16.12
CA LEU A 142 2.58 -4.00 -15.18
C LEU A 142 3.67 -2.99 -15.56
N LYS A 143 4.85 -3.47 -15.92
CA LYS A 143 5.93 -2.59 -16.40
C LYS A 143 5.56 -1.85 -17.69
N GLN A 144 4.97 -2.56 -18.64
CA GLN A 144 4.51 -2.00 -19.92
C GLN A 144 3.36 -1.01 -19.77
N SER A 145 2.49 -1.19 -18.78
CA SER A 145 1.39 -0.25 -18.49
C SER A 145 1.86 1.08 -17.89
N GLY A 146 3.16 1.21 -17.55
CA GLY A 146 3.76 2.45 -17.07
C GLY A 146 3.97 2.52 -15.56
N ILE A 147 3.79 1.43 -14.81
CA ILE A 147 4.15 1.38 -13.40
C ILE A 147 5.65 1.60 -13.25
N THR A 148 6.01 2.58 -12.42
CA THR A 148 7.40 3.01 -12.20
C THR A 148 8.01 2.45 -10.93
N GLU A 149 7.19 2.08 -9.96
CA GLU A 149 7.59 1.55 -8.66
C GLU A 149 6.59 0.49 -8.20
N ILE A 150 7.06 -0.55 -7.49
CA ILE A 150 6.20 -1.67 -7.08
C ILE A 150 6.51 -2.13 -5.66
N SER A 151 5.49 -2.59 -4.95
CA SER A 151 5.63 -3.20 -3.63
C SER A 151 4.76 -4.44 -3.50
N PHE A 152 5.38 -5.54 -3.09
CA PHE A 152 4.70 -6.73 -2.60
C PHE A 152 4.98 -6.88 -1.11
N ASN A 153 4.01 -6.50 -0.28
CA ASN A 153 4.21 -6.40 1.16
C ASN A 153 4.13 -7.78 1.82
N ILE A 154 5.25 -8.24 2.36
CA ILE A 154 5.35 -9.50 3.13
C ILE A 154 4.63 -9.35 4.48
N GLU A 155 4.70 -8.17 5.08
CA GLU A 155 4.19 -7.77 6.39
C GLU A 155 4.91 -8.47 7.55
N MET A 156 5.04 -9.80 7.52
CA MET A 156 5.71 -10.63 8.53
C MET A 156 6.40 -11.82 7.88
N PHE A 157 7.63 -12.12 8.30
CA PHE A 157 8.41 -13.26 7.80
C PHE A 157 8.05 -14.58 8.50
N ASP A 158 7.72 -14.54 9.80
CA ASP A 158 7.22 -15.72 10.52
C ASP A 158 5.86 -16.16 9.96
N ARG A 159 5.87 -17.26 9.19
CA ARG A 159 4.67 -17.73 8.50
C ARG A 159 3.61 -18.32 9.42
N LYS A 160 3.97 -18.71 10.66
CA LYS A 160 2.99 -19.14 11.65
C LYS A 160 2.21 -17.92 12.13
N ILE A 161 2.90 -16.88 12.55
CA ILE A 161 2.28 -15.61 12.98
C ILE A 161 1.53 -14.96 11.82
N ALA A 162 2.12 -14.95 10.62
CA ALA A 162 1.46 -14.41 9.44
C ALA A 162 0.13 -15.10 9.11
N LYS A 163 0.04 -16.43 9.25
CA LYS A 163 -1.23 -17.18 9.04
C LYS A 163 -2.25 -16.90 10.13
N GLU A 164 -1.82 -16.66 11.36
CA GLU A 164 -2.67 -16.32 12.49
C GLU A 164 -3.25 -14.89 12.33
N LEU A 165 -2.38 -13.90 12.05
CA LEU A 165 -2.78 -12.49 11.98
C LEU A 165 -3.31 -12.05 10.61
N MET A 166 -3.07 -12.83 9.56
CA MET A 166 -3.55 -12.61 8.19
C MET A 166 -4.10 -13.92 7.61
N PRO A 167 -5.25 -14.43 8.06
CA PRO A 167 -5.75 -15.77 7.70
C PRO A 167 -5.84 -16.02 6.19
N GLY A 168 -6.10 -15.00 5.40
CA GLY A 168 -6.08 -15.07 3.93
C GLY A 168 -4.69 -14.83 3.34
N LYS A 169 -4.18 -13.61 3.48
CA LYS A 169 -2.90 -13.16 2.91
C LYS A 169 -1.69 -13.94 3.45
N GLY A 170 -1.73 -14.33 4.72
CA GLY A 170 -0.67 -15.11 5.37
C GLY A 170 -0.47 -16.53 4.81
N LYS A 171 -1.41 -17.04 3.98
CA LYS A 171 -1.26 -18.31 3.26
C LYS A 171 -0.38 -18.21 2.02
N ILE A 172 -0.11 -17.01 1.53
CA ILE A 172 0.80 -16.80 0.39
C ILE A 172 2.20 -17.24 0.82
N PRO A 173 2.86 -18.18 0.10
CA PRO A 173 4.20 -18.64 0.46
C PRO A 173 5.25 -17.52 0.38
N LEU A 174 6.26 -17.54 1.27
CA LEU A 174 7.38 -16.59 1.17
C LEU A 174 8.14 -16.73 -0.14
N ASP A 175 8.31 -17.97 -0.62
CA ASP A 175 9.01 -18.23 -1.90
C ASP A 175 8.34 -17.51 -3.09
N LEU A 176 7.00 -17.37 -3.07
CA LEU A 176 6.31 -16.57 -4.08
C LEU A 176 6.62 -15.07 -3.92
N TYR A 177 6.64 -14.55 -2.69
CA TYR A 177 7.05 -13.17 -2.46
C TYR A 177 8.49 -12.95 -2.94
N TYR A 178 9.41 -13.83 -2.56
CA TYR A 178 10.82 -13.71 -2.93
C TYR A 178 11.03 -13.77 -4.43
N SER A 179 10.44 -14.75 -5.11
CA SER A 179 10.57 -14.86 -6.57
C SER A 179 10.00 -13.65 -7.30
N MET A 180 8.83 -13.13 -6.88
CA MET A 180 8.23 -11.96 -7.52
C MET A 180 8.98 -10.66 -7.20
N LEU A 181 9.52 -10.51 -5.99
CA LEU A 181 10.36 -9.37 -5.63
C LEU A 181 11.69 -9.39 -6.38
N GLU A 182 12.34 -10.56 -6.51
CA GLU A 182 13.58 -10.72 -7.28
C GLU A 182 13.35 -10.42 -8.77
N GLU A 183 12.33 -11.00 -9.40
CA GLU A 183 11.95 -10.68 -10.78
C GLU A 183 11.65 -9.19 -10.95
N SER A 184 10.99 -8.58 -9.96
CA SER A 184 10.73 -7.13 -9.98
C SER A 184 12.03 -6.32 -9.96
N THR A 185 13.05 -6.71 -9.19
CA THR A 185 14.34 -5.99 -9.19
C THR A 185 15.07 -6.07 -10.53
N LEU A 186 14.87 -7.14 -11.31
CA LEU A 186 15.39 -7.23 -12.68
C LEU A 186 14.66 -6.26 -13.62
N LEU A 187 13.34 -6.07 -13.45
CA LEU A 187 12.52 -5.22 -14.30
C LEU A 187 12.59 -3.73 -13.94
N TRP A 188 12.56 -3.36 -12.64
CA TRP A 188 12.54 -1.98 -12.17
C TRP A 188 13.90 -1.47 -11.67
N GLY A 189 14.87 -2.36 -11.46
CA GLY A 189 16.18 -2.04 -10.90
C GLY A 189 16.20 -2.03 -9.37
N LYS A 190 17.42 -2.06 -8.81
CA LYS A 190 17.70 -2.18 -7.35
C LYS A 190 17.77 -0.84 -6.62
N THR A 191 17.19 0.23 -7.15
CA THR A 191 17.35 1.60 -6.65
C THR A 191 16.14 2.11 -5.85
N GLY A 192 15.58 1.27 -4.97
CA GLY A 192 14.44 1.65 -4.13
C GLY A 192 13.08 1.66 -4.84
N LYS A 193 13.02 1.19 -6.10
CA LYS A 193 11.78 1.09 -6.88
C LYS A 193 10.98 -0.17 -6.58
N VAL A 194 11.63 -1.18 -6.02
CA VAL A 194 11.00 -2.42 -5.55
C VAL A 194 11.05 -2.43 -4.04
N ARG A 195 9.90 -2.56 -3.42
CA ARG A 195 9.75 -2.44 -1.95
C ARG A 195 8.95 -3.59 -1.37
N SER A 196 9.11 -3.79 -0.06
CA SER A 196 8.21 -4.61 0.74
C SER A 196 7.99 -3.96 2.10
N MET A 197 6.74 -3.70 2.46
CA MET A 197 6.41 -3.23 3.80
C MET A 197 6.42 -4.38 4.78
N ILE A 198 7.04 -4.13 5.95
CA ILE A 198 7.15 -5.07 7.06
C ILE A 198 6.62 -4.40 8.32
N ILE A 199 5.73 -5.07 9.02
CA ILE A 199 5.16 -4.56 10.26
C ILE A 199 6.08 -4.94 11.43
N VAL A 200 6.68 -3.94 12.06
CA VAL A 200 7.60 -4.12 13.19
C VAL A 200 6.80 -4.25 14.48
N GLY A 201 7.02 -5.34 15.22
CA GLY A 201 6.43 -5.56 16.55
C GLY A 201 5.35 -6.63 16.60
N LEU A 202 5.07 -7.32 15.49
CA LEU A 202 4.13 -8.44 15.45
C LEU A 202 4.81 -9.82 15.46
N GLU A 203 6.11 -9.88 15.15
CA GLU A 203 6.91 -11.10 15.16
C GLU A 203 8.20 -10.93 15.99
N SER A 204 8.98 -12.01 16.15
CA SER A 204 10.25 -11.93 16.87
C SER A 204 11.27 -11.05 16.14
N THR A 205 12.09 -10.31 16.91
CA THR A 205 13.18 -9.50 16.36
C THR A 205 14.12 -10.33 15.48
N LYS A 206 14.38 -11.59 15.85
CA LYS A 206 15.25 -12.49 15.07
C LYS A 206 14.65 -12.75 13.68
N SER A 207 13.39 -13.18 13.59
CA SER A 207 12.70 -13.43 12.31
C SER A 207 12.66 -12.17 11.45
N LEU A 208 12.35 -11.03 12.09
CA LEU A 208 12.30 -9.72 11.43
C LEU A 208 13.65 -9.36 10.79
N LEU A 209 14.75 -9.44 11.54
CA LEU A 209 16.07 -9.03 11.05
C LEU A 209 16.61 -9.97 9.96
N GLU A 210 16.48 -11.29 10.15
CA GLU A 210 16.87 -12.28 9.14
C GLU A 210 16.09 -12.08 7.83
N GLY A 211 14.77 -11.80 7.92
CA GLY A 211 13.95 -11.55 6.75
C GLY A 211 14.28 -10.22 6.04
N ILE A 212 14.54 -9.16 6.79
CA ILE A 212 14.94 -7.85 6.24
C ILE A 212 16.28 -8.00 5.49
N GLU A 213 17.27 -8.67 6.10
CA GLU A 213 18.56 -8.91 5.48
C GLU A 213 18.40 -9.68 4.16
N HIS A 214 17.57 -10.72 4.16
CA HIS A 214 17.31 -11.54 2.98
C HIS A 214 16.74 -10.73 1.80
N ILE A 215 15.70 -9.93 2.01
CA ILE A 215 15.14 -9.12 0.92
C ILE A 215 16.06 -7.96 0.51
N ALA A 216 16.84 -7.40 1.43
CA ALA A 216 17.81 -6.35 1.12
C ALA A 216 18.93 -6.87 0.21
N GLN A 217 19.41 -8.10 0.42
CA GLN A 217 20.39 -8.77 -0.45
C GLN A 217 19.90 -8.95 -1.88
N MET A 218 18.57 -9.12 -2.07
CA MET A 218 17.93 -9.15 -3.39
C MET A 218 17.89 -7.76 -4.08
N GLY A 219 18.17 -6.68 -3.33
CA GLY A 219 18.03 -5.30 -3.80
C GLY A 219 16.62 -4.73 -3.62
N VAL A 220 15.79 -5.38 -2.82
CA VAL A 220 14.47 -4.89 -2.41
C VAL A 220 14.64 -3.94 -1.23
N GLN A 221 13.97 -2.79 -1.26
CA GLN A 221 13.97 -1.86 -0.14
C GLN A 221 12.92 -2.26 0.90
N PRO A 222 13.31 -2.68 2.11
CA PRO A 222 12.36 -2.90 3.20
C PRO A 222 11.80 -1.55 3.67
N ILE A 223 10.50 -1.47 3.87
CA ILE A 223 9.80 -0.34 4.47
C ILE A 223 9.30 -0.79 5.83
N LEU A 224 9.93 -0.31 6.89
CA LEU A 224 9.61 -0.71 8.25
C LEU A 224 8.48 0.16 8.80
N SER A 225 7.35 -0.47 9.12
CA SER A 225 6.18 0.18 9.70
C SER A 225 5.96 -0.32 11.12
N PRO A 226 6.28 0.47 12.15
CA PRO A 226 5.96 0.11 13.53
C PRO A 226 4.46 -0.18 13.67
N PHE A 227 4.14 -1.31 14.32
CA PHE A 227 2.75 -1.65 14.61
C PHE A 227 2.12 -0.59 15.51
N GLY A 228 0.97 -0.07 15.08
CA GLY A 228 0.12 0.82 15.87
C GLY A 228 -1.29 0.24 15.97
N PRO A 229 -1.81 -0.01 17.19
CA PRO A 229 -3.14 -0.55 17.37
C PRO A 229 -4.20 0.43 16.86
N ARG A 230 -5.21 -0.08 16.15
CA ARG A 230 -6.33 0.69 15.63
C ARG A 230 -7.61 0.24 16.30
N GLN A 231 -8.49 1.18 16.68
CA GLN A 231 -9.73 0.92 17.41
C GLN A 231 -10.72 0.02 16.64
N ASP A 232 -10.66 0.08 15.32
CA ASP A 232 -11.52 -0.62 14.37
C ASP A 232 -10.97 -2.01 13.96
N THR A 233 -9.98 -2.55 14.71
CA THR A 233 -9.32 -3.82 14.38
C THR A 233 -9.33 -4.81 15.56
N GLU A 234 -9.10 -6.10 15.26
CA GLU A 234 -8.99 -7.14 16.28
C GLU A 234 -7.82 -6.90 17.24
N LEU A 235 -6.72 -6.28 16.74
CA LEU A 235 -5.53 -5.99 17.53
C LEU A 235 -5.58 -4.65 18.28
N ARG A 236 -6.76 -4.04 18.46
CA ARG A 236 -6.94 -2.73 19.13
C ARG A 236 -6.36 -2.64 20.53
N ASN A 237 -6.28 -3.76 21.25
CA ASN A 237 -5.75 -3.84 22.62
C ASN A 237 -4.31 -4.35 22.70
N MET A 238 -3.67 -4.63 21.55
CA MET A 238 -2.29 -5.11 21.51
C MET A 238 -1.33 -3.96 21.86
N VAL A 239 -0.40 -4.21 22.78
CA VAL A 239 0.60 -3.21 23.18
C VAL A 239 1.69 -3.16 22.11
N PRO A 240 1.96 -1.99 21.48
CA PRO A 240 3.05 -1.85 20.50
C PRO A 240 4.41 -1.89 21.21
N PHE A 241 5.48 -2.03 20.42
CA PHE A 241 6.83 -1.87 20.96
C PHE A 241 7.03 -0.48 21.57
N SER A 242 7.77 -0.41 22.68
CA SER A 242 8.17 0.88 23.26
C SER A 242 9.11 1.64 22.31
N SER A 243 9.20 2.95 22.50
CA SER A 243 10.11 3.80 21.73
C SER A 243 11.57 3.35 21.86
N GLU A 244 11.97 2.90 23.07
CA GLU A 244 13.33 2.40 23.35
C GLU A 244 13.61 1.15 22.50
N LYS A 245 12.68 0.19 22.47
CA LYS A 245 12.82 -1.04 21.69
C LYS A 245 12.85 -0.76 20.18
N LEU A 246 12.05 0.19 19.70
CA LEU A 246 12.12 0.63 18.31
C LEU A 246 13.48 1.26 17.99
N LEU A 247 14.00 2.14 18.86
CA LEU A 247 15.31 2.76 18.68
C LEU A 247 16.46 1.74 18.65
N GLU A 248 16.37 0.64 19.40
CA GLU A 248 17.34 -0.46 19.34
C GLU A 248 17.31 -1.18 18.00
N LEU A 249 16.12 -1.35 17.41
CA LEU A 249 15.97 -2.03 16.11
C LEU A 249 16.40 -1.17 14.92
N PHE A 250 16.37 0.15 15.06
CA PHE A 250 16.73 1.08 13.98
C PHE A 250 18.17 1.59 14.05
N LYS A 251 18.97 1.09 15.01
CA LYS A 251 20.43 1.34 15.14
C LYS A 251 21.23 0.28 14.37
#